data_c090ba3e7242dc6eddd8494151f01dc4
#
_entry.id   c090ba3e7242dc6eddd8494151f01dc4
#
_cell.length_a   1.000
_cell.length_b   1.000
_cell.length_c   1.000
_cell.angle_alpha   90.00
_cell.angle_beta   90.00
_cell.angle_gamma   90.00
#
_symmetry.space_group_name_H-M   'P 1'
#
loop_
_entity.id
_entity.type
_entity.pdbx_description
1 polymer ?
#
loop_
_entity_poly.entity_id
_entity_poly.type
_entity_poly.pdbx_seq_one_letter_code
_entity_poly.pdbx_strand_id
1 'polypeptide(L)'
;MFIVTARYLFLCDEDFTILENQAFVFEDKILELGELDNLRKKYPKAKIIKTPKNSVILPAFINPHTHLEFSANSTTLHFGEFLIWLKSVINSRSILNAQAKEELILQSIKKMQKSGIGTIGEISSFGSDLDPCLKASHKGMRIVFFNEILGTNENQVEDKKQEFLKRFENSLKFKNDFFIPAISIHSPYSTHPSLAYFALDLTKKQNLLVSTHFLESKTENIWLRESKGGFKKWLENFTLHPKPLYTPKDFVKLFKGVRTLFTHCVYLKEYEWLDKNLHSITHCAFSNRLLSQKSLDLKTALKSGLNIHLGTDGLSSNISLSLLDEMRANLLIHKNFDLLELASKLLQMVTLYPARALNLNLGELKKGKIADFSVFELGECDKKQAPLQFILNAKEVDKLFIKGKECKF
;
A
#
# COMPACT_ATOMS: atom_id res chain seq x y z
N MET A 1 2.48 -28.28 11.10
CA MET A 1 2.03 -27.56 12.30
C MET A 1 3.20 -27.04 13.10
N PHE A 2 3.15 -25.79 13.52
CA PHE A 2 4.22 -25.08 14.23
C PHE A 2 3.64 -24.31 15.41
N ILE A 3 4.45 -24.09 16.44
CA ILE A 3 4.20 -23.16 17.54
C ILE A 3 5.27 -22.09 17.52
N VAL A 4 4.88 -20.85 17.67
CA VAL A 4 5.80 -19.72 17.84
C VAL A 4 5.41 -18.91 19.07
N THR A 5 6.39 -18.40 19.79
CA THR A 5 6.21 -17.58 21.00
C THR A 5 7.05 -16.33 20.92
N ALA A 6 6.63 -15.27 21.58
CA ALA A 6 7.39 -14.04 21.70
C ALA A 6 7.14 -13.38 23.06
N ARG A 7 8.01 -12.42 23.43
CA ARG A 7 7.74 -11.56 24.58
C ARG A 7 6.46 -10.78 24.38
N TYR A 8 6.25 -10.19 23.19
CA TYR A 8 5.02 -9.49 22.84
C TYR A 8 4.40 -10.03 21.55
N LEU A 9 3.10 -10.33 21.60
CA LEU A 9 2.26 -10.51 20.43
C LEU A 9 1.41 -9.25 20.25
N PHE A 10 1.64 -8.47 19.19
CA PHE A 10 0.73 -7.40 18.80
C PHE A 10 -0.35 -8.01 17.92
N LEU A 11 -1.57 -8.15 18.43
CA LEU A 11 -2.65 -8.78 17.67
C LEU A 11 -3.10 -7.94 16.50
N CYS A 12 -2.88 -6.63 16.56
CA CYS A 12 -3.33 -5.63 15.59
C CYS A 12 -4.83 -5.73 15.30
N ASP A 13 -5.62 -6.16 16.29
CA ASP A 13 -7.09 -6.12 16.27
C ASP A 13 -7.62 -4.68 16.46
N GLU A 14 -8.95 -4.49 16.56
CA GLU A 14 -9.55 -3.16 16.72
C GLU A 14 -9.03 -2.41 17.94
N ASP A 15 -8.85 -3.11 19.05
CA ASP A 15 -8.43 -2.55 20.34
C ASP A 15 -6.91 -2.49 20.47
N PHE A 16 -6.16 -2.92 19.47
CA PHE A 16 -4.71 -3.08 19.49
C PHE A 16 -4.22 -3.86 20.71
N THR A 17 -4.76 -5.06 20.90
CA THR A 17 -4.41 -5.93 22.01
C THR A 17 -2.94 -6.38 21.94
N ILE A 18 -2.24 -6.25 23.08
CA ILE A 18 -0.87 -6.78 23.26
C ILE A 18 -0.92 -7.91 24.28
N LEU A 19 -0.48 -9.11 23.86
CA LEU A 19 -0.29 -10.25 24.75
C LEU A 19 1.20 -10.38 25.10
N GLU A 20 1.51 -10.69 26.37
CA GLU A 20 2.86 -10.83 26.86
C GLU A 20 3.15 -12.31 27.18
N ASN A 21 4.33 -12.81 26.73
CA ASN A 21 4.78 -14.19 26.92
C ASN A 21 3.77 -15.24 26.46
N GLN A 22 3.05 -14.95 25.37
CA GLN A 22 2.11 -15.87 24.76
C GLN A 22 2.66 -16.50 23.49
N ALA A 23 1.96 -17.51 23.01
CA ALA A 23 2.27 -18.27 21.82
C ALA A 23 1.04 -18.46 20.93
N PHE A 24 1.26 -18.87 19.70
CA PHE A 24 0.19 -19.40 18.85
C PHE A 24 0.65 -20.57 18.00
N VAL A 25 -0.35 -21.42 17.66
CA VAL A 25 -0.18 -22.58 16.77
C VAL A 25 -0.64 -22.18 15.39
N PHE A 26 0.10 -22.58 14.36
CA PHE A 26 -0.26 -22.31 12.98
C PHE A 26 0.19 -23.40 11.99
N GLU A 27 -0.46 -23.38 10.84
CA GLU A 27 -0.07 -24.03 9.59
C GLU A 27 -0.13 -22.95 8.49
N ASP A 28 -1.01 -23.07 7.51
CA ASP A 28 -1.33 -21.99 6.56
C ASP A 28 -2.21 -20.90 7.19
N LYS A 29 -2.87 -21.23 8.32
CA LYS A 29 -3.69 -20.33 9.14
C LYS A 29 -3.30 -20.42 10.60
N ILE A 30 -3.63 -19.38 11.36
CA ILE A 30 -3.53 -19.37 12.81
C ILE A 30 -4.65 -20.26 13.36
N LEU A 31 -4.29 -21.27 14.15
CA LEU A 31 -5.20 -22.27 14.70
C LEU A 31 -5.68 -21.88 16.10
N GLU A 32 -4.76 -21.46 16.97
CA GLU A 32 -5.05 -21.13 18.36
C GLU A 32 -3.96 -20.24 18.96
N LEU A 33 -4.35 -19.31 19.86
CA LEU A 33 -3.45 -18.52 20.68
C LEU A 33 -3.59 -18.94 22.15
N GLY A 34 -2.51 -18.88 22.92
CA GLY A 34 -2.52 -19.19 24.35
C GLY A 34 -1.12 -19.32 24.95
N GLU A 35 -1.08 -19.81 26.16
CA GLU A 35 0.17 -20.09 26.86
C GLU A 35 0.94 -21.24 26.19
N LEU A 36 2.25 -21.12 26.10
CA LEU A 36 3.10 -22.08 25.39
C LEU A 36 2.91 -23.51 25.94
N ASP A 37 2.89 -23.70 27.27
CA ASP A 37 2.81 -25.03 27.88
C ASP A 37 1.46 -25.69 27.61
N ASN A 38 0.37 -24.93 27.61
CA ASN A 38 -0.97 -25.43 27.27
C ASN A 38 -1.04 -25.85 25.81
N LEU A 39 -0.49 -25.01 24.90
CA LEU A 39 -0.47 -25.33 23.48
C LEU A 39 0.43 -26.55 23.18
N ARG A 40 1.57 -26.71 23.86
CA ARG A 40 2.43 -27.90 23.72
C ARG A 40 1.73 -29.18 24.15
N LYS A 41 0.97 -29.15 25.25
CA LYS A 41 0.19 -30.31 25.70
C LYS A 41 -0.89 -30.68 24.68
N LYS A 42 -1.57 -29.67 24.13
CA LYS A 42 -2.66 -29.87 23.16
C LYS A 42 -2.15 -30.28 21.77
N TYR A 43 -1.00 -29.77 21.37
CA TYR A 43 -0.39 -29.99 20.04
C TYR A 43 1.02 -30.61 20.15
N PRO A 44 1.16 -31.85 20.70
CA PRO A 44 2.47 -32.43 21.06
C PRO A 44 3.38 -32.70 19.86
N LYS A 45 2.83 -32.76 18.63
CA LYS A 45 3.59 -32.96 17.39
C LYS A 45 4.02 -31.64 16.71
N ALA A 46 3.58 -30.48 17.22
CA ALA A 46 3.93 -29.20 16.64
C ALA A 46 5.40 -28.87 16.90
N LYS A 47 6.11 -28.41 15.87
CA LYS A 47 7.49 -27.96 15.98
C LYS A 47 7.55 -26.53 16.54
N ILE A 48 8.41 -26.31 17.53
CA ILE A 48 8.59 -24.98 18.12
C ILE A 48 9.58 -24.18 17.26
N ILE A 49 9.15 -22.99 16.84
CA ILE A 49 10.01 -22.02 16.16
C ILE A 49 10.72 -21.18 17.22
N LYS A 50 12.05 -21.19 17.18
CA LYS A 50 12.88 -20.35 18.05
C LYS A 50 12.82 -18.89 17.57
N THR A 51 12.62 -17.97 18.51
CA THR A 51 12.62 -16.53 18.34
C THR A 51 13.62 -15.88 19.30
N PRO A 52 14.10 -14.66 19.04
CA PRO A 52 14.91 -13.91 20.00
C PRO A 52 14.17 -13.73 21.34
N LYS A 53 14.93 -13.64 22.45
CA LYS A 53 14.37 -13.52 23.81
C LYS A 53 13.39 -12.32 23.93
N ASN A 54 13.79 -11.17 23.39
CA ASN A 54 12.98 -9.95 23.39
C ASN A 54 12.34 -9.73 22.02
N SER A 55 11.58 -10.72 21.53
CA SER A 55 10.92 -10.64 20.24
C SER A 55 9.52 -10.03 20.33
N VAL A 56 9.14 -9.36 19.25
CA VAL A 56 7.77 -8.96 18.95
C VAL A 56 7.31 -9.74 17.73
N ILE A 57 6.12 -10.32 17.81
CA ILE A 57 5.42 -10.90 16.66
C ILE A 57 4.18 -10.06 16.38
N LEU A 58 3.98 -9.73 15.11
CA LEU A 58 2.81 -9.02 14.62
C LEU A 58 2.47 -9.51 13.21
N PRO A 59 1.24 -9.23 12.70
CA PRO A 59 0.91 -9.56 11.32
C PRO A 59 1.93 -8.96 10.35
N ALA A 60 2.28 -9.67 9.29
CA ALA A 60 3.14 -9.14 8.25
C ALA A 60 2.55 -7.84 7.68
N PHE A 61 3.38 -6.86 7.42
CA PHE A 61 2.96 -5.57 6.90
C PHE A 61 2.38 -5.69 5.49
N ILE A 62 1.43 -4.84 5.20
CA ILE A 62 0.76 -4.72 3.91
C ILE A 62 0.98 -3.30 3.40
N ASN A 63 1.71 -3.16 2.29
CA ASN A 63 1.92 -1.90 1.59
C ASN A 63 0.98 -1.84 0.39
N PRO A 64 -0.19 -1.19 0.47
CA PRO A 64 -1.22 -1.29 -0.54
C PRO A 64 -1.00 -0.39 -1.76
N HIS A 65 0.11 0.36 -1.81
CA HIS A 65 0.39 1.28 -2.91
C HIS A 65 1.90 1.49 -3.10
N THR A 66 2.41 0.92 -4.19
CA THR A 66 3.80 1.06 -4.63
C THR A 66 3.88 1.25 -6.15
N HIS A 67 4.99 1.84 -6.62
CA HIS A 67 5.34 2.00 -8.03
C HIS A 67 6.75 1.47 -8.27
N LEU A 68 6.89 0.18 -8.45
CA LEU A 68 8.19 -0.47 -8.64
C LEU A 68 8.83 -0.16 -9.99
N GLU A 69 8.02 0.14 -11.02
CA GLU A 69 8.50 0.56 -12.33
C GLU A 69 9.37 1.82 -12.31
N PHE A 70 9.23 2.67 -11.26
CA PHE A 70 9.96 3.93 -11.09
C PHE A 70 11.10 3.86 -10.07
N SER A 71 11.53 2.67 -9.67
CA SER A 71 12.57 2.47 -8.64
C SER A 71 13.96 3.00 -9.02
N ALA A 72 14.21 3.27 -10.30
CA ALA A 72 15.49 3.76 -10.80
C ALA A 72 15.76 5.26 -10.59
N ASN A 73 14.76 6.04 -10.19
CA ASN A 73 14.78 7.50 -10.40
C ASN A 73 15.11 8.32 -9.14
N SER A 74 15.68 7.73 -8.10
CA SER A 74 15.74 8.36 -6.77
C SER A 74 16.55 9.67 -6.65
N THR A 75 17.58 9.87 -7.46
CA THR A 75 18.48 11.04 -7.28
C THR A 75 18.43 12.08 -8.40
N THR A 76 17.74 11.81 -9.48
CA THR A 76 17.65 12.68 -10.66
C THR A 76 16.38 13.53 -10.71
N LEU A 77 15.52 13.41 -9.69
CA LEU A 77 14.20 14.04 -9.65
C LEU A 77 14.22 15.37 -8.90
N HIS A 78 13.30 16.25 -9.29
CA HIS A 78 13.15 17.57 -8.69
C HIS A 78 11.95 17.58 -7.75
N PHE A 79 12.18 17.74 -6.45
CA PHE A 79 11.15 17.78 -5.42
C PHE A 79 10.68 19.20 -5.09
N GLY A 80 9.62 19.31 -4.27
CA GLY A 80 9.10 20.56 -3.73
C GLY A 80 7.89 21.13 -4.48
N GLU A 81 7.72 20.80 -5.77
CA GLU A 81 6.56 21.19 -6.57
C GLU A 81 6.16 20.07 -7.53
N PHE A 82 4.88 19.69 -7.50
CA PHE A 82 4.35 18.51 -8.18
C PHE A 82 4.60 18.46 -9.69
N LEU A 83 4.35 19.57 -10.41
CA LEU A 83 4.53 19.57 -11.87
C LEU A 83 6.00 19.55 -12.29
N ILE A 84 6.89 20.13 -11.50
CA ILE A 84 8.34 20.08 -11.76
C ILE A 84 8.81 18.64 -11.55
N TRP A 85 8.39 18.02 -10.47
CA TRP A 85 8.66 16.60 -10.20
C TRP A 85 8.11 15.71 -11.33
N LEU A 86 6.83 15.86 -11.70
CA LEU A 86 6.19 15.05 -12.74
C LEU A 86 6.95 15.13 -14.08
N LYS A 87 7.38 16.33 -14.49
CA LYS A 87 8.22 16.51 -15.69
C LYS A 87 9.55 15.78 -15.57
N SER A 88 10.22 15.83 -14.40
CA SER A 88 11.47 15.13 -14.18
C SER A 88 11.31 13.61 -14.21
N VAL A 89 10.20 13.05 -13.70
CA VAL A 89 9.85 11.62 -13.83
C VAL A 89 9.68 11.23 -15.29
N ILE A 90 8.89 12.01 -16.06
CA ILE A 90 8.66 11.73 -17.48
C ILE A 90 9.98 11.70 -18.26
N ASN A 91 10.88 12.64 -18.01
CA ASN A 91 12.18 12.74 -18.69
C ASN A 91 13.16 11.61 -18.30
N SER A 92 12.98 11.00 -17.11
CA SER A 92 13.92 10.00 -16.57
C SER A 92 13.57 8.55 -16.94
N ARG A 93 12.45 8.29 -17.63
CA ARG A 93 11.89 6.94 -17.82
C ARG A 93 12.75 5.96 -18.64
N SER A 94 13.71 6.42 -19.42
CA SER A 94 14.40 5.60 -20.44
C SER A 94 15.83 5.17 -20.08
N ILE A 95 16.28 5.36 -18.82
CA ILE A 95 17.69 5.23 -18.45
C ILE A 95 18.17 3.78 -18.36
N LEU A 96 17.31 2.82 -18.00
CA LEU A 96 17.70 1.41 -17.78
C LEU A 96 17.16 0.47 -18.85
N ASN A 97 17.97 -0.54 -19.20
CA ASN A 97 17.50 -1.67 -19.99
C ASN A 97 16.56 -2.61 -19.17
N ALA A 98 15.88 -3.54 -19.84
CA ALA A 98 14.88 -4.40 -19.20
C ALA A 98 15.47 -5.27 -18.08
N GLN A 99 16.67 -5.83 -18.25
CA GLN A 99 17.32 -6.67 -17.26
C GLN A 99 17.66 -5.87 -15.99
N ALA A 100 18.26 -4.69 -16.13
CA ALA A 100 18.60 -3.84 -14.99
C ALA A 100 17.35 -3.37 -14.22
N LYS A 101 16.23 -3.11 -14.94
CA LYS A 101 14.94 -2.80 -14.30
C LYS A 101 14.42 -3.99 -13.49
N GLU A 102 14.41 -5.19 -14.06
CA GLU A 102 13.99 -6.40 -13.36
C GLU A 102 14.78 -6.64 -12.09
N GLU A 103 16.13 -6.57 -12.16
CA GLU A 103 17.01 -6.75 -11.02
C GLU A 103 16.72 -5.73 -9.91
N LEU A 104 16.50 -4.47 -10.28
CA LEU A 104 16.19 -3.39 -9.34
C LEU A 104 14.84 -3.61 -8.64
N ILE A 105 13.80 -4.03 -9.37
CA ILE A 105 12.50 -4.37 -8.82
C ILE A 105 12.61 -5.53 -7.84
N LEU A 106 13.29 -6.60 -8.21
CA LEU A 106 13.51 -7.77 -7.33
C LEU A 106 14.29 -7.40 -6.06
N GLN A 107 15.32 -6.55 -6.18
CA GLN A 107 16.05 -6.03 -5.02
C GLN A 107 15.16 -5.17 -4.12
N SER A 108 14.29 -4.35 -4.70
CA SER A 108 13.33 -3.52 -3.96
C SER A 108 12.33 -4.39 -3.19
N ILE A 109 11.77 -5.41 -3.82
CA ILE A 109 10.86 -6.37 -3.17
C ILE A 109 11.59 -7.11 -2.03
N LYS A 110 12.83 -7.55 -2.23
CA LYS A 110 13.63 -8.21 -1.19
C LYS A 110 13.84 -7.28 0.02
N LYS A 111 14.15 -5.99 -0.20
CA LYS A 111 14.26 -4.99 0.88
C LYS A 111 12.93 -4.80 1.61
N MET A 112 11.81 -4.77 0.88
CA MET A 112 10.49 -4.69 1.48
C MET A 112 10.20 -5.91 2.37
N GLN A 113 10.49 -7.13 1.92
CA GLN A 113 10.33 -8.35 2.72
C GLN A 113 11.20 -8.30 3.99
N LYS A 114 12.44 -7.87 3.91
CA LYS A 114 13.32 -7.69 5.06
C LYS A 114 12.79 -6.66 6.06
N SER A 115 12.03 -5.66 5.62
CA SER A 115 11.36 -4.70 6.51
C SER A 115 10.03 -5.20 7.08
N GLY A 116 9.63 -6.46 6.80
CA GLY A 116 8.42 -7.08 7.35
C GLY A 116 7.19 -7.03 6.45
N ILE A 117 7.34 -6.59 5.19
CA ILE A 117 6.22 -6.50 4.25
C ILE A 117 6.00 -7.87 3.59
N GLY A 118 4.81 -8.43 3.77
CA GLY A 118 4.39 -9.71 3.16
C GLY A 118 3.42 -9.54 1.99
N THR A 119 2.79 -8.38 1.86
CA THR A 119 1.83 -8.08 0.78
C THR A 119 2.08 -6.68 0.24
N ILE A 120 2.05 -6.53 -1.09
CA ILE A 120 2.10 -5.22 -1.76
C ILE A 120 0.92 -5.02 -2.71
N GLY A 121 0.50 -3.77 -2.89
CA GLY A 121 -0.33 -3.29 -3.99
C GLY A 121 0.56 -2.57 -4.99
N GLU A 122 0.89 -3.23 -6.07
CA GLU A 122 1.75 -2.68 -7.12
C GLU A 122 0.93 -1.99 -8.20
N ILE A 123 1.26 -0.75 -8.50
CA ILE A 123 0.63 0.04 -9.57
C ILE A 123 1.47 -0.09 -10.83
N SER A 124 1.03 -0.93 -11.74
CA SER A 124 1.70 -1.23 -13.01
C SER A 124 1.21 -0.32 -14.13
N SER A 125 1.96 0.74 -14.42
CA SER A 125 1.57 1.73 -15.42
C SER A 125 1.85 1.26 -16.86
N PHE A 126 2.94 0.51 -17.07
CA PHE A 126 3.41 0.08 -18.41
C PHE A 126 3.57 -1.43 -18.54
N GLY A 127 3.53 -2.19 -17.44
CA GLY A 127 3.61 -3.65 -17.42
C GLY A 127 5.05 -4.21 -17.46
N SER A 128 6.07 -3.38 -17.32
CA SER A 128 7.47 -3.84 -17.27
C SER A 128 7.83 -4.54 -15.96
N ASP A 129 6.98 -4.43 -14.95
CA ASP A 129 7.08 -5.01 -13.62
C ASP A 129 6.36 -6.36 -13.47
N LEU A 130 5.63 -6.83 -14.50
CA LEU A 130 4.86 -8.08 -14.43
C LEU A 130 5.76 -9.29 -14.12
N ASP A 131 6.81 -9.51 -14.92
CA ASP A 131 7.68 -10.67 -14.76
C ASP A 131 8.42 -10.69 -13.41
N PRO A 132 9.06 -9.59 -12.93
CA PRO A 132 9.64 -9.58 -11.61
C PRO A 132 8.61 -9.76 -10.48
N CYS A 133 7.40 -9.22 -10.62
CA CYS A 133 6.31 -9.45 -9.67
C CYS A 133 5.88 -10.93 -9.64
N LEU A 134 5.77 -11.59 -10.78
CA LEU A 134 5.49 -13.03 -10.84
C LEU A 134 6.60 -13.85 -10.19
N LYS A 135 7.87 -13.55 -10.48
CA LYS A 135 9.02 -14.21 -9.83
C LYS A 135 9.00 -14.04 -8.31
N ALA A 136 8.64 -12.85 -7.82
CA ALA A 136 8.52 -12.59 -6.38
C ALA A 136 7.32 -13.33 -5.76
N SER A 137 6.19 -13.40 -6.46
CA SER A 137 5.00 -14.13 -5.98
C SER A 137 5.25 -15.63 -5.85
N HIS A 138 5.99 -16.22 -6.76
CA HIS A 138 6.42 -17.63 -6.67
C HIS A 138 7.36 -17.90 -5.48
N LYS A 139 8.05 -16.87 -4.97
CA LYS A 139 8.89 -16.93 -3.77
C LYS A 139 8.13 -16.57 -2.49
N GLY A 140 6.82 -16.38 -2.56
CA GLY A 140 5.94 -16.18 -1.41
C GLY A 140 5.54 -14.74 -1.12
N MET A 141 5.96 -13.73 -1.92
CA MET A 141 5.42 -12.38 -1.81
C MET A 141 3.98 -12.34 -2.32
N ARG A 142 3.04 -11.79 -1.55
CA ARG A 142 1.68 -11.57 -2.08
C ARG A 142 1.62 -10.22 -2.77
N ILE A 143 1.08 -10.21 -4.00
CA ILE A 143 1.01 -9.02 -4.85
C ILE A 143 -0.42 -8.82 -5.34
N VAL A 144 -1.02 -7.70 -4.98
CA VAL A 144 -2.22 -7.17 -5.64
C VAL A 144 -1.71 -6.29 -6.78
N PHE A 145 -1.85 -6.78 -8.00
CA PHE A 145 -1.27 -6.18 -9.20
C PHE A 145 -2.30 -5.30 -9.89
N PHE A 146 -2.22 -4.00 -9.64
CA PHE A 146 -3.12 -3.00 -10.20
C PHE A 146 -2.67 -2.60 -11.60
N ASN A 147 -3.28 -3.19 -12.63
CA ASN A 147 -3.07 -2.77 -14.02
C ASN A 147 -3.62 -1.35 -14.21
N GLU A 148 -2.77 -0.40 -14.54
CA GLU A 148 -3.16 1.01 -14.61
C GLU A 148 -3.65 1.39 -16.00
N ILE A 149 -4.77 2.16 -16.03
CA ILE A 149 -5.31 2.79 -17.24
C ILE A 149 -5.18 4.31 -17.12
N LEU A 150 -4.61 4.94 -18.14
CA LEU A 150 -4.42 6.38 -18.25
C LEU A 150 -4.42 6.84 -19.71
N GLY A 151 -4.72 8.12 -19.91
CA GLY A 151 -4.78 8.78 -21.21
C GLY A 151 -5.88 9.86 -21.22
N THR A 152 -5.58 11.04 -21.74
CA THR A 152 -6.51 12.18 -21.77
C THR A 152 -7.00 12.51 -23.18
N ASN A 153 -6.31 12.04 -24.22
CA ASN A 153 -6.62 12.34 -25.61
C ASN A 153 -7.79 11.48 -26.10
N GLU A 154 -8.90 12.12 -26.45
CA GLU A 154 -10.10 11.45 -26.96
C GLU A 154 -9.82 10.58 -28.19
N ASN A 155 -8.96 11.03 -29.11
CA ASN A 155 -8.61 10.32 -30.34
C ASN A 155 -7.80 9.03 -30.08
N GLN A 156 -7.23 8.86 -28.88
CA GLN A 156 -6.43 7.72 -28.48
C GLN A 156 -7.17 6.78 -27.51
N VAL A 157 -8.42 7.06 -27.18
CA VAL A 157 -9.18 6.28 -26.20
C VAL A 157 -9.22 4.80 -26.55
N GLU A 158 -9.51 4.48 -27.81
CA GLU A 158 -9.62 3.07 -28.22
C GLU A 158 -8.26 2.35 -28.16
N ASP A 159 -7.20 2.96 -28.64
CA ASP A 159 -5.84 2.41 -28.53
C ASP A 159 -5.45 2.15 -27.08
N LYS A 160 -5.74 3.13 -26.19
CA LYS A 160 -5.46 2.99 -24.75
C LYS A 160 -6.28 1.89 -24.08
N LYS A 161 -7.52 1.66 -24.49
CA LYS A 161 -8.31 0.51 -24.04
C LYS A 161 -7.66 -0.82 -24.45
N GLN A 162 -7.25 -0.94 -25.74
CA GLN A 162 -6.63 -2.16 -26.24
C GLN A 162 -5.28 -2.44 -25.57
N GLU A 163 -4.42 -1.44 -25.40
CA GLU A 163 -3.16 -1.55 -24.64
C GLU A 163 -3.40 -2.02 -23.21
N PHE A 164 -4.37 -1.44 -22.53
CA PHE A 164 -4.76 -1.82 -21.17
C PHE A 164 -5.29 -3.25 -21.12
N LEU A 165 -6.25 -3.62 -21.99
CA LEU A 165 -6.83 -4.97 -22.03
C LEU A 165 -5.75 -6.04 -22.23
N LYS A 166 -4.84 -5.84 -23.16
CA LYS A 166 -3.74 -6.78 -23.42
C LYS A 166 -2.91 -7.04 -22.15
N ARG A 167 -2.57 -5.98 -21.39
CA ARG A 167 -1.81 -6.12 -20.13
C ARG A 167 -2.64 -6.79 -19.04
N PHE A 168 -3.87 -6.35 -18.87
CA PHE A 168 -4.80 -6.86 -17.86
C PHE A 168 -5.10 -8.36 -18.09
N GLU A 169 -5.50 -8.76 -19.30
CA GLU A 169 -5.76 -10.16 -19.67
C GLU A 169 -4.52 -11.04 -19.50
N ASN A 170 -3.34 -10.50 -19.81
CA ASN A 170 -2.09 -11.22 -19.56
C ASN A 170 -1.88 -11.46 -18.07
N SER A 171 -2.10 -10.46 -17.21
CA SER A 171 -1.98 -10.60 -15.77
C SER A 171 -2.99 -11.59 -15.18
N LEU A 172 -4.21 -11.66 -15.71
CA LEU A 172 -5.27 -12.59 -15.26
C LEU A 172 -4.88 -14.07 -15.42
N LYS A 173 -4.02 -14.42 -16.37
CA LYS A 173 -3.54 -15.79 -16.58
C LYS A 173 -2.78 -16.34 -15.36
N PHE A 174 -2.22 -15.48 -14.54
CA PHE A 174 -1.41 -15.83 -13.39
C PHE A 174 -2.13 -15.69 -12.06
N LYS A 175 -3.45 -15.39 -12.07
CA LYS A 175 -4.26 -15.19 -10.87
C LYS A 175 -4.20 -16.39 -9.93
N ASN A 176 -3.79 -16.16 -8.68
CA ASN A 176 -3.76 -17.13 -7.58
C ASN A 176 -3.74 -16.41 -6.23
N ASP A 177 -3.55 -17.14 -5.10
CA ASP A 177 -3.52 -16.57 -3.75
C ASP A 177 -2.38 -15.58 -3.49
N PHE A 178 -1.32 -15.61 -4.30
CA PHE A 178 -0.14 -14.75 -4.18
C PHE A 178 -0.06 -13.69 -5.27
N PHE A 179 -0.78 -13.84 -6.37
CA PHE A 179 -0.84 -12.86 -7.44
C PHE A 179 -2.30 -12.55 -7.79
N ILE A 180 -2.76 -11.36 -7.43
CA ILE A 180 -4.16 -10.94 -7.49
C ILE A 180 -4.28 -9.75 -8.44
N PRO A 181 -4.66 -9.96 -9.72
CA PRO A 181 -4.89 -8.87 -10.65
C PRO A 181 -6.02 -7.94 -10.20
N ALA A 182 -5.79 -6.64 -10.34
CA ALA A 182 -6.68 -5.56 -10.00
C ALA A 182 -6.55 -4.41 -11.02
N ILE A 183 -7.29 -3.33 -10.87
CA ILE A 183 -7.29 -2.20 -11.81
C ILE A 183 -6.91 -0.91 -11.08
N SER A 184 -6.03 -0.09 -11.69
CA SER A 184 -5.80 1.30 -11.30
C SER A 184 -6.38 2.24 -12.36
N ILE A 185 -7.19 3.19 -11.93
CA ILE A 185 -7.59 4.36 -12.73
C ILE A 185 -6.70 5.51 -12.27
N HIS A 186 -5.71 5.89 -13.07
CA HIS A 186 -4.58 6.68 -12.61
C HIS A 186 -5.00 7.90 -11.77
N SER A 187 -5.65 8.88 -12.37
CA SER A 187 -6.06 10.11 -11.65
C SER A 187 -7.10 10.92 -12.44
N PRO A 188 -7.82 11.87 -11.84
CA PRO A 188 -8.78 12.71 -12.53
C PRO A 188 -8.18 13.67 -13.57
N TYR A 189 -6.88 13.98 -13.46
CA TYR A 189 -6.21 14.85 -14.44
C TYR A 189 -5.60 14.10 -15.62
N SER A 190 -5.53 12.78 -15.56
CA SER A 190 -4.80 11.95 -16.55
C SER A 190 -5.62 10.84 -17.17
N THR A 191 -6.89 10.65 -16.78
CA THR A 191 -7.73 9.57 -17.29
C THR A 191 -9.01 10.12 -17.92
N HIS A 192 -9.19 9.89 -19.23
CA HIS A 192 -10.40 10.29 -19.95
C HIS A 192 -11.64 9.57 -19.40
N PRO A 193 -12.83 10.21 -19.32
CA PRO A 193 -14.04 9.58 -18.81
C PRO A 193 -14.38 8.24 -19.44
N SER A 194 -14.26 8.12 -20.75
CA SER A 194 -14.51 6.84 -21.46
C SER A 194 -13.59 5.71 -21.01
N LEU A 195 -12.33 6.00 -20.64
CA LEU A 195 -11.40 5.00 -20.09
C LEU A 195 -11.80 4.63 -18.67
N ALA A 196 -12.17 5.61 -17.83
CA ALA A 196 -12.61 5.38 -16.46
C ALA A 196 -13.89 4.53 -16.42
N TYR A 197 -14.92 4.89 -17.20
CA TYR A 197 -16.15 4.09 -17.30
C TYR A 197 -15.90 2.68 -17.79
N PHE A 198 -15.06 2.50 -18.81
CA PHE A 198 -14.68 1.19 -19.32
C PHE A 198 -14.01 0.33 -18.23
N ALA A 199 -13.03 0.86 -17.51
CA ALA A 199 -12.34 0.16 -16.43
C ALA A 199 -13.28 -0.18 -15.27
N LEU A 200 -14.20 0.71 -14.90
CA LEU A 200 -15.18 0.46 -13.84
C LEU A 200 -16.25 -0.56 -14.23
N ASP A 201 -16.66 -0.59 -15.50
CA ASP A 201 -17.56 -1.64 -16.00
C ASP A 201 -16.90 -3.02 -15.91
N LEU A 202 -15.64 -3.13 -16.33
CA LEU A 202 -14.84 -4.34 -16.20
C LEU A 202 -14.65 -4.75 -14.73
N THR A 203 -14.38 -3.77 -13.86
CA THR A 203 -14.28 -3.97 -12.40
C THR A 203 -15.56 -4.57 -11.82
N LYS A 204 -16.71 -4.01 -12.15
CA LYS A 204 -18.02 -4.50 -11.65
C LYS A 204 -18.33 -5.90 -12.16
N LYS A 205 -18.08 -6.18 -13.43
CA LYS A 205 -18.31 -7.50 -14.05
C LYS A 205 -17.45 -8.61 -13.42
N GLN A 206 -16.23 -8.29 -12.99
CA GLN A 206 -15.28 -9.29 -12.46
C GLN A 206 -15.07 -9.18 -10.96
N ASN A 207 -15.78 -8.29 -10.26
CA ASN A 207 -15.64 -8.03 -8.83
C ASN A 207 -14.19 -7.77 -8.40
N LEU A 208 -13.54 -6.79 -9.04
CA LEU A 208 -12.14 -6.46 -8.82
C LEU A 208 -11.97 -5.31 -7.83
N LEU A 209 -10.76 -5.19 -7.29
CA LEU A 209 -10.33 -4.01 -6.54
C LEU A 209 -9.93 -2.89 -7.50
N VAL A 210 -10.13 -1.65 -7.05
CA VAL A 210 -9.66 -0.45 -7.78
C VAL A 210 -8.77 0.40 -6.90
N SER A 211 -7.73 0.99 -7.50
CA SER A 211 -6.92 2.07 -6.93
C SER A 211 -6.99 3.30 -7.80
N THR A 212 -6.82 4.49 -7.21
CA THR A 212 -6.73 5.76 -7.94
C THR A 212 -6.00 6.81 -7.11
N HIS A 213 -5.17 7.66 -7.76
CA HIS A 213 -4.61 8.86 -7.14
C HIS A 213 -5.66 9.96 -7.12
N PHE A 214 -5.79 10.66 -6.01
CA PHE A 214 -6.83 11.67 -5.88
C PHE A 214 -6.42 12.82 -4.96
N LEU A 215 -6.54 14.05 -5.48
CA LEU A 215 -6.25 15.29 -4.77
C LEU A 215 -4.90 15.28 -4.03
N GLU A 216 -3.88 14.82 -4.74
CA GLU A 216 -2.52 14.67 -4.24
C GLU A 216 -1.83 16.02 -4.06
N SER A 217 -2.03 16.96 -5.01
CA SER A 217 -1.31 18.21 -5.05
C SER A 217 -2.22 19.44 -5.04
N LYS A 218 -1.65 20.58 -4.60
CA LYS A 218 -2.35 21.89 -4.70
C LYS A 218 -2.70 22.22 -6.14
N THR A 219 -1.83 21.88 -7.07
CA THR A 219 -2.00 22.16 -8.50
C THR A 219 -3.16 21.36 -9.07
N GLU A 220 -3.30 20.09 -8.70
CA GLU A 220 -4.46 19.25 -9.07
C GLU A 220 -5.75 19.81 -8.46
N ASN A 221 -5.75 20.14 -7.17
CA ASN A 221 -6.92 20.66 -6.50
C ASN A 221 -7.43 21.95 -7.15
N ILE A 222 -6.54 22.91 -7.48
CA ILE A 222 -6.88 24.16 -8.19
C ILE A 222 -7.40 23.86 -9.60
N TRP A 223 -6.76 22.92 -10.31
CA TRP A 223 -7.19 22.53 -11.64
C TRP A 223 -8.61 22.00 -11.65
N LEU A 224 -8.89 21.01 -10.79
CA LEU A 224 -10.20 20.35 -10.77
C LEU A 224 -11.33 21.23 -10.26
N ARG A 225 -11.05 22.20 -9.37
CA ARG A 225 -12.09 23.07 -8.78
C ARG A 225 -12.29 24.40 -9.52
N GLU A 226 -11.21 24.92 -10.11
CA GLU A 226 -11.19 26.29 -10.61
C GLU A 226 -10.82 26.40 -12.10
N SER A 227 -10.41 25.30 -12.74
CA SER A 227 -9.92 25.27 -14.13
C SER A 227 -8.75 26.24 -14.37
N LYS A 228 -7.86 26.37 -13.37
CA LYS A 228 -6.75 27.31 -13.34
C LYS A 228 -5.44 26.66 -12.91
N GLY A 229 -4.38 27.45 -12.80
CA GLY A 229 -3.10 27.04 -12.19
C GLY A 229 -2.14 26.35 -13.13
N GLY A 230 -1.19 25.62 -12.57
CA GLY A 230 -0.07 25.03 -13.31
C GLY A 230 -0.50 23.97 -14.32
N PHE A 231 -1.50 23.14 -14.02
CA PHE A 231 -2.04 22.16 -14.97
C PHE A 231 -2.64 22.84 -16.21
N LYS A 232 -3.39 23.96 -16.05
CA LYS A 232 -3.90 24.70 -17.19
C LYS A 232 -2.77 25.16 -18.11
N LYS A 233 -1.76 25.85 -17.55
CA LYS A 233 -0.59 26.32 -18.30
C LYS A 233 0.17 25.19 -18.98
N TRP A 234 0.30 24.04 -18.33
CA TRP A 234 0.96 22.87 -18.90
C TRP A 234 0.17 22.28 -20.08
N LEU A 235 -1.15 22.15 -19.93
CA LEU A 235 -2.04 21.58 -20.95
C LEU A 235 -2.25 22.52 -22.16
N GLU A 236 -2.12 23.84 -21.99
CA GLU A 236 -2.14 24.82 -23.08
C GLU A 236 -1.04 24.58 -24.13
N ASN A 237 0.02 23.83 -23.80
CA ASN A 237 1.01 23.39 -24.79
C ASN A 237 0.50 22.28 -25.74
N PHE A 238 -0.63 21.65 -25.44
CA PHE A 238 -1.14 20.48 -26.17
C PHE A 238 -2.54 20.71 -26.73
N THR A 239 -3.32 21.63 -26.17
CA THR A 239 -4.69 21.91 -26.60
C THR A 239 -5.11 23.36 -26.31
N LEU A 240 -5.93 23.91 -27.20
CA LEU A 240 -6.54 25.24 -26.99
C LEU A 240 -7.63 25.14 -25.91
N HIS A 241 -7.62 26.05 -24.94
CA HIS A 241 -8.62 26.18 -23.89
C HIS A 241 -8.87 24.89 -23.09
N PRO A 242 -7.85 24.27 -22.47
CA PRO A 242 -7.99 23.04 -21.70
C PRO A 242 -8.97 23.23 -20.54
N LYS A 243 -9.80 22.21 -20.32
CA LYS A 243 -10.75 22.14 -19.19
C LYS A 243 -10.50 20.83 -18.41
N PRO A 244 -10.75 20.82 -17.08
CA PRO A 244 -10.70 19.58 -16.32
C PRO A 244 -11.77 18.61 -16.81
N LEU A 245 -11.43 17.34 -16.88
CA LEU A 245 -12.34 16.28 -17.33
C LEU A 245 -13.41 15.95 -16.27
N TYR A 246 -13.14 16.31 -15.02
CA TYR A 246 -14.01 16.06 -13.85
C TYR A 246 -13.94 17.21 -12.87
N THR A 247 -15.03 17.40 -12.10
CA THR A 247 -14.91 18.00 -10.77
C THR A 247 -14.48 16.93 -9.77
N PRO A 248 -13.91 17.28 -8.60
CA PRO A 248 -13.56 16.28 -7.58
C PRO A 248 -14.75 15.41 -7.17
N LYS A 249 -15.93 16.00 -7.02
CA LYS A 249 -17.17 15.29 -6.64
C LYS A 249 -17.62 14.30 -7.72
N ASP A 250 -17.57 14.69 -8.99
CA ASP A 250 -17.98 13.82 -10.08
C ASP A 250 -17.02 12.66 -10.29
N PHE A 251 -15.71 12.89 -10.08
CA PHE A 251 -14.74 11.81 -10.12
C PHE A 251 -15.03 10.77 -9.04
N VAL A 252 -15.25 11.17 -7.79
CA VAL A 252 -15.61 10.23 -6.71
C VAL A 252 -16.90 9.46 -7.00
N LYS A 253 -17.92 10.10 -7.58
CA LYS A 253 -19.17 9.44 -7.94
C LYS A 253 -19.02 8.27 -8.90
N LEU A 254 -17.97 8.25 -9.74
CA LEU A 254 -17.71 7.14 -10.67
C LEU A 254 -17.54 5.82 -9.92
N PHE A 255 -16.94 5.86 -8.74
CA PHE A 255 -16.58 4.68 -7.92
C PHE A 255 -17.73 4.18 -7.03
N LYS A 256 -18.95 4.72 -7.17
CA LYS A 256 -20.11 4.28 -6.39
C LYS A 256 -20.33 2.77 -6.54
N GLY A 257 -20.36 2.06 -5.41
CA GLY A 257 -20.57 0.61 -5.36
C GLY A 257 -19.33 -0.22 -5.74
N VAL A 258 -18.16 0.41 -5.84
CA VAL A 258 -16.89 -0.26 -6.17
C VAL A 258 -15.93 -0.12 -4.99
N ARG A 259 -15.30 -1.23 -4.56
CA ARG A 259 -14.24 -1.19 -3.54
C ARG A 259 -13.01 -0.49 -4.09
N THR A 260 -12.68 0.68 -3.53
CA THR A 260 -11.67 1.57 -4.10
C THR A 260 -10.72 2.10 -3.03
N LEU A 261 -9.42 2.06 -3.34
CA LEU A 261 -8.36 2.72 -2.59
C LEU A 261 -8.08 4.08 -3.25
N PHE A 262 -8.43 5.17 -2.55
CA PHE A 262 -8.08 6.52 -2.96
C PHE A 262 -6.72 6.90 -2.36
N THR A 263 -5.71 7.08 -3.19
CA THR A 263 -4.36 7.40 -2.72
C THR A 263 -4.17 8.90 -2.58
N HIS A 264 -3.42 9.30 -1.55
CA HIS A 264 -3.06 10.65 -1.12
C HIS A 264 -4.20 11.41 -0.43
N CYS A 265 -5.22 11.87 -1.13
CA CYS A 265 -6.34 12.67 -0.63
C CYS A 265 -5.94 13.90 0.20
N VAL A 266 -4.74 14.48 -0.03
CA VAL A 266 -4.13 15.55 0.78
C VAL A 266 -4.97 16.81 0.80
N TYR A 267 -5.68 17.08 -0.29
CA TYR A 267 -6.54 18.26 -0.47
C TYR A 267 -8.04 17.94 -0.40
N LEU A 268 -8.42 16.72 -0.07
CA LEU A 268 -9.80 16.34 0.19
C LEU A 268 -10.25 16.94 1.54
N LYS A 269 -11.40 17.58 1.56
CA LYS A 269 -12.06 18.10 2.76
C LYS A 269 -13.42 17.44 2.99
N GLU A 270 -14.03 17.01 1.91
CA GLU A 270 -15.39 16.49 1.83
C GLU A 270 -15.36 14.94 1.95
N TYR A 271 -14.94 14.43 3.12
CA TYR A 271 -14.81 12.97 3.39
C TYR A 271 -16.14 12.24 3.25
N GLU A 272 -17.28 12.93 3.39
CA GLU A 272 -18.63 12.40 3.20
C GLU A 272 -18.95 11.97 1.77
N TRP A 273 -18.15 12.35 0.79
CA TRP A 273 -18.30 11.85 -0.58
C TRP A 273 -17.86 10.39 -0.71
N LEU A 274 -17.02 9.91 0.20
CA LEU A 274 -16.49 8.55 0.19
C LEU A 274 -17.40 7.58 0.97
N ASP A 275 -17.66 6.43 0.39
CA ASP A 275 -18.41 5.35 1.05
C ASP A 275 -17.50 4.63 2.07
N LYS A 276 -17.85 4.70 3.36
CA LYS A 276 -17.07 4.14 4.47
C LYS A 276 -16.91 2.62 4.41
N ASN A 277 -17.79 1.92 3.71
CA ASN A 277 -17.78 0.45 3.60
C ASN A 277 -16.93 -0.04 2.42
N LEU A 278 -16.80 0.79 1.38
CA LEU A 278 -16.18 0.40 0.11
C LEU A 278 -14.93 1.20 -0.21
N HIS A 279 -14.84 2.45 0.27
CA HIS A 279 -13.72 3.33 -0.03
C HIS A 279 -12.76 3.41 1.15
N SER A 280 -11.49 3.50 0.85
CA SER A 280 -10.41 3.70 1.82
C SER A 280 -9.43 4.76 1.33
N ILE A 281 -8.61 5.30 2.22
CA ILE A 281 -7.56 6.26 1.86
C ILE A 281 -6.19 5.63 2.12
N THR A 282 -5.33 5.63 1.11
CA THR A 282 -3.91 5.30 1.24
C THR A 282 -3.12 6.58 1.47
N HIS A 283 -2.58 6.74 2.66
CA HIS A 283 -1.76 7.89 3.04
C HIS A 283 -0.27 7.58 2.82
N CYS A 284 0.40 8.37 1.99
CA CYS A 284 1.82 8.27 1.66
C CYS A 284 2.53 9.53 2.19
N ALA A 285 2.95 9.52 3.46
CA ALA A 285 3.37 10.74 4.16
C ALA A 285 4.64 11.36 3.57
N PHE A 286 5.65 10.55 3.23
CA PHE A 286 6.86 11.03 2.55
C PHE A 286 6.54 11.65 1.20
N SER A 287 5.85 10.91 0.33
CA SER A 287 5.47 11.39 -1.00
C SER A 287 4.70 12.71 -0.90
N ASN A 288 3.66 12.75 -0.08
CA ASN A 288 2.84 13.95 0.12
C ASN A 288 3.69 15.15 0.56
N ARG A 289 4.64 14.94 1.48
CA ARG A 289 5.52 16.01 1.96
C ARG A 289 6.50 16.49 0.90
N LEU A 290 7.08 15.58 0.14
CA LEU A 290 8.07 15.89 -0.89
C LEU A 290 7.46 16.55 -2.13
N LEU A 291 6.25 16.15 -2.53
CA LEU A 291 5.61 16.61 -3.76
C LEU A 291 4.66 17.80 -3.55
N SER A 292 4.00 17.86 -2.40
CA SER A 292 2.95 18.85 -2.12
C SER A 292 3.26 19.76 -0.95
N GLN A 293 4.36 19.52 -0.24
CA GLN A 293 4.74 20.22 0.99
C GLN A 293 3.63 20.25 2.06
N LYS A 294 2.71 19.28 1.98
CA LYS A 294 1.53 19.15 2.83
C LYS A 294 1.30 17.69 3.17
N SER A 295 0.67 17.41 4.29
CA SER A 295 0.21 16.08 4.68
C SER A 295 -1.31 16.01 4.68
N LEU A 296 -1.86 14.79 4.64
CA LEU A 296 -3.25 14.51 4.94
C LEU A 296 -3.59 15.02 6.35
N ASP A 297 -4.76 15.62 6.53
CA ASP A 297 -5.31 15.85 7.86
C ASP A 297 -5.81 14.51 8.45
N LEU A 298 -4.84 13.74 8.97
CA LEU A 298 -5.07 12.38 9.45
C LEU A 298 -6.12 12.35 10.56
N LYS A 299 -6.13 13.36 11.45
CA LYS A 299 -7.09 13.40 12.58
C LYS A 299 -8.53 13.56 12.09
N THR A 300 -8.76 14.44 11.14
CA THR A 300 -10.09 14.62 10.53
C THR A 300 -10.47 13.43 9.68
N ALA A 301 -9.54 12.88 8.90
CA ALA A 301 -9.77 11.68 8.10
C ALA A 301 -10.19 10.46 8.95
N LEU A 302 -9.49 10.18 10.06
CA LEU A 302 -9.87 9.11 11.00
C LEU A 302 -11.22 9.35 11.66
N LYS A 303 -11.52 10.61 12.07
CA LYS A 303 -12.82 10.97 12.65
C LYS A 303 -13.98 10.79 11.67
N SER A 304 -13.73 10.84 10.37
CA SER A 304 -14.78 10.59 9.36
C SER A 304 -15.28 9.14 9.37
N GLY A 305 -14.57 8.21 10.02
CA GLY A 305 -14.89 6.79 10.06
C GLY A 305 -14.46 6.02 8.80
N LEU A 306 -13.68 6.63 7.92
CA LEU A 306 -13.08 5.96 6.77
C LEU A 306 -11.93 5.06 7.20
N ASN A 307 -11.70 4.00 6.43
CA ASN A 307 -10.53 3.14 6.57
C ASN A 307 -9.30 3.87 5.99
N ILE A 308 -8.36 4.25 6.87
CA ILE A 308 -7.12 4.94 6.49
C ILE A 308 -5.95 4.00 6.72
N HIS A 309 -5.12 3.80 5.71
CA HIS A 309 -3.92 2.96 5.78
C HIS A 309 -2.72 3.64 5.15
N LEU A 310 -1.51 3.13 5.45
CA LEU A 310 -0.26 3.69 4.90
C LEU A 310 0.15 2.97 3.62
N GLY A 311 0.75 3.73 2.70
CA GLY A 311 1.47 3.24 1.53
C GLY A 311 2.75 4.01 1.35
N THR A 312 3.74 3.44 0.66
CA THR A 312 5.03 4.12 0.47
C THR A 312 5.08 4.97 -0.79
N ASP A 313 4.17 4.73 -1.75
CA ASP A 313 4.37 5.21 -3.12
C ASP A 313 5.66 4.63 -3.73
N GLY A 314 6.24 5.24 -4.76
CA GLY A 314 7.46 4.78 -5.41
C GLY A 314 8.74 5.46 -4.90
N LEU A 315 9.91 4.89 -5.21
CA LEU A 315 11.21 5.54 -4.96
C LEU A 315 11.40 6.84 -5.76
N SER A 316 10.49 7.14 -6.68
CA SER A 316 10.41 8.43 -7.35
C SER A 316 9.88 9.56 -6.45
N SER A 317 9.22 9.23 -5.34
CA SER A 317 8.64 10.19 -4.40
C SER A 317 8.91 9.86 -2.92
N ASN A 318 9.69 8.81 -2.64
CA ASN A 318 10.02 8.36 -1.29
C ASN A 318 11.51 8.02 -1.18
N ILE A 319 12.04 8.03 0.04
CA ILE A 319 13.42 7.66 0.36
C ILE A 319 13.60 6.14 0.49
N SER A 320 12.53 5.41 0.80
CA SER A 320 12.52 3.96 0.92
C SER A 320 11.13 3.39 0.67
N LEU A 321 11.05 2.05 0.45
CA LEU A 321 9.78 1.33 0.37
C LEU A 321 9.45 0.59 1.69
N SER A 322 10.07 1.01 2.80
CA SER A 322 9.82 0.46 4.12
C SER A 322 8.66 1.15 4.82
N LEU A 323 7.66 0.38 5.24
CA LEU A 323 6.56 0.90 6.07
C LEU A 323 7.03 1.30 7.48
N LEU A 324 8.19 0.81 7.95
CA LEU A 324 8.79 1.31 9.20
C LEU A 324 9.19 2.78 9.07
N ASP A 325 9.80 3.16 7.94
CA ASP A 325 10.17 4.55 7.67
C ASP A 325 8.93 5.43 7.48
N GLU A 326 7.91 4.91 6.79
CA GLU A 326 6.64 5.59 6.61
C GLU A 326 5.94 5.85 7.96
N MET A 327 5.94 4.87 8.88
CA MET A 327 5.42 5.06 10.25
C MET A 327 6.23 6.11 11.03
N ARG A 328 7.57 6.11 10.93
CA ARG A 328 8.44 7.13 11.55
C ARG A 328 8.13 8.53 11.05
N ALA A 329 7.94 8.69 9.74
CA ALA A 329 7.52 9.97 9.15
C ALA A 329 6.18 10.44 9.72
N ASN A 330 5.20 9.53 9.84
CA ASN A 330 3.89 9.85 10.40
C ASN A 330 3.96 10.28 11.87
N LEU A 331 4.82 9.67 12.71
CA LEU A 331 5.05 10.12 14.10
C LEU A 331 5.54 11.58 14.17
N LEU A 332 6.38 12.01 13.21
CA LEU A 332 6.94 13.35 13.19
C LEU A 332 6.01 14.40 12.56
N ILE A 333 5.20 13.99 11.58
CA ILE A 333 4.32 14.90 10.83
C ILE A 333 3.03 15.19 11.60
N HIS A 334 2.45 14.21 12.27
CA HIS A 334 1.14 14.32 12.92
C HIS A 334 1.24 14.72 14.40
N LYS A 335 1.66 15.95 14.66
CA LYS A 335 1.95 16.49 15.99
C LYS A 335 0.71 16.59 16.93
N ASN A 336 -0.50 16.47 16.40
CA ASN A 336 -1.76 16.65 17.15
C ASN A 336 -2.29 15.34 17.76
N PHE A 337 -1.46 14.30 17.84
CA PHE A 337 -1.76 13.01 18.44
C PHE A 337 -0.88 12.77 19.68
N ASP A 338 -1.40 12.01 20.64
CA ASP A 338 -0.55 11.34 21.61
C ASP A 338 0.35 10.31 20.91
N LEU A 339 1.63 10.23 21.28
CA LEU A 339 2.60 9.38 20.58
C LEU A 339 2.31 7.89 20.75
N LEU A 340 1.81 7.45 21.91
CA LEU A 340 1.53 6.03 22.16
C LEU A 340 0.25 5.59 21.43
N GLU A 341 -0.76 6.45 21.46
CA GLU A 341 -2.00 6.24 20.69
C GLU A 341 -1.70 6.18 19.19
N LEU A 342 -0.92 7.14 18.69
CA LEU A 342 -0.54 7.17 17.27
C LEU A 342 0.29 5.96 16.87
N ALA A 343 1.23 5.51 17.70
CA ALA A 343 2.06 4.34 17.41
C ALA A 343 1.21 3.07 17.22
N SER A 344 0.26 2.83 18.13
CA SER A 344 -0.68 1.71 18.01
C SER A 344 -1.53 1.81 16.75
N LYS A 345 -2.04 3.01 16.45
CA LYS A 345 -2.83 3.29 15.25
C LYS A 345 -2.03 3.08 13.97
N LEU A 346 -0.77 3.53 13.91
CA LEU A 346 0.10 3.33 12.75
C LEU A 346 0.37 1.85 12.47
N LEU A 347 0.53 1.02 13.50
CA LEU A 347 0.68 -0.43 13.34
C LEU A 347 -0.60 -1.07 12.78
N GLN A 348 -1.79 -0.61 13.19
CA GLN A 348 -3.04 -1.02 12.54
C GLN A 348 -3.13 -0.53 11.08
N MET A 349 -2.61 0.67 10.78
CA MET A 349 -2.61 1.25 9.43
C MET A 349 -1.67 0.55 8.45
N VAL A 350 -0.77 -0.30 8.92
CA VAL A 350 0.11 -1.13 8.07
C VAL A 350 -0.23 -2.62 8.12
N THR A 351 -1.26 -3.02 8.87
CA THR A 351 -1.66 -4.42 9.05
C THR A 351 -3.17 -4.62 8.80
N LEU A 352 -4.01 -4.32 9.78
CA LEU A 352 -5.46 -4.55 9.78
C LEU A 352 -6.18 -3.74 8.69
N TYR A 353 -5.90 -2.44 8.62
CA TYR A 353 -6.66 -1.54 7.75
C TYR A 353 -6.39 -1.77 6.26
N PRO A 354 -5.14 -1.96 5.80
CA PRO A 354 -4.91 -2.32 4.41
C PRO A 354 -5.41 -3.73 4.07
N ALA A 355 -5.41 -4.69 5.02
CA ALA A 355 -6.01 -6.00 4.80
C ALA A 355 -7.51 -5.89 4.48
N ARG A 356 -8.24 -5.03 5.20
CA ARG A 356 -9.66 -4.74 4.96
C ARG A 356 -9.89 -4.04 3.62
N ALA A 357 -9.05 -3.04 3.30
CA ALA A 357 -9.13 -2.31 2.04
C ALA A 357 -8.97 -3.25 0.85
N LEU A 358 -7.98 -4.16 0.92
CA LEU A 358 -7.69 -5.15 -0.11
C LEU A 358 -8.62 -6.40 -0.04
N ASN A 359 -9.55 -6.45 0.92
CA ASN A 359 -10.44 -7.59 1.14
C ASN A 359 -9.70 -8.93 1.34
N LEU A 360 -8.60 -8.92 2.11
CA LEU A 360 -7.76 -10.08 2.40
C LEU A 360 -7.99 -10.59 3.83
N ASN A 361 -8.00 -11.90 4.04
CA ASN A 361 -8.12 -12.51 5.37
C ASN A 361 -6.81 -12.49 6.15
N LEU A 362 -6.24 -11.32 6.31
CA LEU A 362 -4.92 -11.01 6.90
C LEU A 362 -5.04 -9.93 7.98
N GLY A 363 -3.89 -9.45 8.45
CA GLY A 363 -3.72 -8.21 9.20
C GLY A 363 -4.02 -8.27 10.69
N GLU A 364 -4.38 -9.46 11.22
CA GLU A 364 -4.59 -9.72 12.65
C GLU A 364 -3.96 -11.06 13.04
N LEU A 365 -3.36 -11.14 14.23
CA LEU A 365 -3.03 -12.43 14.85
C LEU A 365 -4.27 -12.99 15.52
N LYS A 366 -5.10 -13.71 14.77
CA LYS A 366 -6.38 -14.25 15.23
C LYS A 366 -6.66 -15.60 14.61
N LYS A 367 -7.30 -16.49 15.37
CA LYS A 367 -7.74 -17.81 14.89
C LYS A 367 -8.51 -17.68 13.58
N GLY A 368 -8.12 -18.49 12.57
CA GLY A 368 -8.74 -18.52 11.24
C GLY A 368 -8.17 -17.53 10.22
N LYS A 369 -7.36 -16.57 10.66
CA LYS A 369 -6.59 -15.70 9.73
C LYS A 369 -5.47 -16.49 9.08
N ILE A 370 -5.11 -16.11 7.84
CA ILE A 370 -3.93 -16.67 7.16
C ILE A 370 -2.69 -16.31 8.00
N ALA A 371 -1.76 -17.27 8.14
CA ALA A 371 -0.58 -17.13 8.96
C ALA A 371 0.52 -16.32 8.22
N ASP A 372 0.23 -15.02 8.01
CA ASP A 372 1.17 -14.03 7.52
C ASP A 372 1.61 -13.17 8.72
N PHE A 373 2.84 -13.36 9.18
CA PHE A 373 3.36 -12.65 10.34
C PHE A 373 4.86 -12.45 10.27
N SER A 374 5.32 -11.43 10.98
CA SER A 374 6.73 -11.06 11.11
C SER A 374 7.20 -11.23 12.55
N VAL A 375 8.42 -11.68 12.71
CA VAL A 375 9.15 -11.72 13.97
C VAL A 375 10.25 -10.67 13.93
N PHE A 376 10.28 -9.78 14.90
CA PHE A 376 11.35 -8.79 15.06
C PHE A 376 12.02 -8.94 16.42
N GLU A 377 13.29 -8.66 16.49
CA GLU A 377 13.95 -8.43 17.75
C GLU A 377 13.70 -6.99 18.20
N LEU A 378 13.28 -6.83 19.45
CA LEU A 378 13.09 -5.53 20.10
C LEU A 378 13.88 -5.53 21.40
N GLY A 379 14.58 -4.46 21.71
CA GLY A 379 15.26 -4.31 23.00
C GLY A 379 14.28 -4.41 24.18
N GLU A 380 14.81 -4.44 25.39
CA GLU A 380 13.99 -4.48 26.59
C GLU A 380 13.19 -3.18 26.76
N CYS A 381 11.88 -3.29 26.86
CA CYS A 381 10.95 -2.17 27.08
C CYS A 381 9.70 -2.65 27.82
N ASP A 382 8.95 -1.73 28.43
CA ASP A 382 7.66 -2.07 29.00
C ASP A 382 6.57 -2.19 27.93
N LYS A 383 5.48 -2.88 28.29
CA LYS A 383 4.37 -3.20 27.40
C LYS A 383 3.70 -1.95 26.80
N LYS A 384 3.56 -0.87 27.57
CA LYS A 384 2.88 0.36 27.09
C LYS A 384 3.73 1.09 26.05
N GLN A 385 5.06 1.05 26.21
CA GLN A 385 5.99 1.68 25.29
C GLN A 385 6.27 0.81 24.05
N ALA A 386 6.00 -0.49 24.09
CA ALA A 386 6.41 -1.44 23.08
C ALA A 386 6.00 -1.06 21.64
N PRO A 387 4.78 -0.54 21.35
CA PRO A 387 4.42 -0.09 19.99
C PRO A 387 5.29 1.06 19.49
N LEU A 388 5.52 2.07 20.31
CA LEU A 388 6.36 3.21 19.96
C LEU A 388 7.83 2.81 19.81
N GLN A 389 8.36 2.04 20.77
CA GLN A 389 9.74 1.54 20.72
C GLN A 389 9.96 0.64 19.51
N PHE A 390 8.98 -0.16 19.14
CA PHE A 390 9.01 -0.96 17.93
C PHE A 390 9.18 -0.08 16.68
N ILE A 391 8.33 0.93 16.48
CA ILE A 391 8.43 1.82 15.32
C ILE A 391 9.78 2.54 15.29
N LEU A 392 10.27 3.01 16.42
CA LEU A 392 11.53 3.76 16.49
C LEU A 392 12.76 2.89 16.21
N ASN A 393 12.78 1.64 16.67
CA ASN A 393 13.99 0.82 16.73
C ASN A 393 14.01 -0.37 15.76
N ALA A 394 12.87 -0.92 15.32
CA ALA A 394 12.83 -2.04 14.38
C ALA A 394 13.48 -1.65 13.04
N LYS A 395 14.29 -2.56 12.49
CA LYS A 395 14.99 -2.35 11.21
C LYS A 395 14.62 -3.44 10.20
N GLU A 396 14.99 -4.66 10.50
CA GLU A 396 14.74 -5.83 9.67
C GLU A 396 14.10 -6.93 10.51
N VAL A 397 13.36 -7.82 9.86
CA VAL A 397 12.77 -8.99 10.50
C VAL A 397 13.84 -10.02 10.86
N ASP A 398 13.67 -10.71 11.99
CA ASP A 398 14.36 -11.98 12.25
C ASP A 398 13.76 -13.08 11.34
N LYS A 399 12.43 -13.11 11.23
CA LYS A 399 11.69 -14.04 10.35
C LYS A 399 10.44 -13.40 9.79
N LEU A 400 10.13 -13.75 8.53
CA LEU A 400 8.87 -13.42 7.88
C LEU A 400 8.19 -14.73 7.44
N PHE A 401 6.93 -14.87 7.80
CA PHE A 401 6.09 -16.01 7.39
C PHE A 401 4.94 -15.53 6.53
N ILE A 402 4.75 -16.18 5.38
CA ILE A 402 3.62 -15.93 4.48
C ILE A 402 2.91 -17.25 4.20
N LYS A 403 1.62 -17.30 4.51
CA LYS A 403 0.80 -18.51 4.46
C LYS A 403 1.49 -19.67 5.21
N GLY A 404 2.01 -19.36 6.40
CA GLY A 404 2.69 -20.28 7.30
C GLY A 404 4.06 -20.80 6.84
N LYS A 405 4.60 -20.30 5.74
CA LYS A 405 5.92 -20.66 5.22
C LYS A 405 6.92 -19.55 5.48
N GLU A 406 8.09 -19.88 6.01
CA GLU A 406 9.19 -18.94 6.25
C GLU A 406 9.77 -18.47 4.92
N CYS A 407 9.82 -17.15 4.71
CA CYS A 407 10.47 -16.52 3.57
C CYS A 407 11.99 -16.57 3.75
N LYS A 408 12.71 -16.94 2.70
CA LYS A 408 14.18 -16.89 2.65
C LYS A 408 14.58 -15.71 1.76
N PHE A 409 15.44 -14.83 2.29
CA PHE A 409 15.88 -13.61 1.60
C PHE A 409 17.22 -13.77 0.93
#